data_e340318ec770b59eb37721f3ec121d12
#
_entry.id   e340318ec770b59eb37721f3ec121d12
#
_cell.length_a   1.000
_cell.length_b   1.000
_cell.length_c   1.000
_cell.angle_alpha   90.00
_cell.angle_beta   90.00
_cell.angle_gamma   90.00
#
_symmetry.space_group_name_H-M   'P 1'
#
loop_
_entity.id
_entity.type
_entity.pdbx_description
1 polymer ?
#
loop_
_entity_poly.entity_id
_entity_poly.type
_entity_poly.pdbx_seq_one_letter_code
_entity_poly.pdbx_strand_id
1 'polypeptide(L)'
;GNEQDYHFKVLFLILKKLGFEWANHLYHLSYGMVDLPSGKMKSREGTVVDADDLIEEMTKTAQEISEELGKLDGYTEEEKQELYKTIGLGALKYYILKVDPKKRILFNPEESVDFQGNTGPFIQYTYARIRSILRKADFNHATDLTNYKLHEKERELVKILQQYPEIIQQAAEQHSPALIANYSYDLVKEFNSFYQNVSILGAEVEEEKVFRVQLSEAVANTIQNGFNLLGIGVPERM
;
A
#
# COMPACT_ATOMS: atom_id res chain seq x y z
N GLY A 1 -20.30 -11.36 0.24
CA GLY A 1 -19.66 -11.91 1.41
C GLY A 1 -19.55 -13.44 1.36
N ASN A 2 -18.78 -14.03 2.23
CA ASN A 2 -18.55 -15.49 2.30
C ASN A 2 -19.85 -16.27 2.65
N GLU A 3 -20.84 -15.64 3.22
CA GLU A 3 -22.16 -16.24 3.49
C GLU A 3 -22.89 -16.65 2.21
N GLN A 4 -22.53 -16.10 1.05
CA GLN A 4 -23.10 -16.38 -0.26
C GLN A 4 -22.34 -17.46 -1.05
N ASP A 5 -21.23 -17.98 -0.54
CA ASP A 5 -20.36 -18.94 -1.23
C ASP A 5 -21.14 -20.18 -1.74
N TYR A 6 -22.01 -20.71 -0.90
CA TYR A 6 -22.82 -21.88 -1.27
C TYR A 6 -23.81 -21.55 -2.42
N HIS A 7 -24.44 -20.39 -2.38
CA HIS A 7 -25.39 -19.96 -3.42
C HIS A 7 -24.71 -19.79 -4.78
N PHE A 8 -23.56 -19.14 -4.82
CA PHE A 8 -22.77 -18.98 -6.05
C PHE A 8 -22.26 -20.33 -6.57
N LYS A 9 -21.80 -21.21 -5.69
CA LYS A 9 -21.37 -22.56 -6.06
C LYS A 9 -22.50 -23.34 -6.74
N VAL A 10 -23.71 -23.31 -6.18
CA VAL A 10 -24.88 -23.96 -6.77
C VAL A 10 -25.26 -23.30 -8.09
N LEU A 11 -25.28 -21.97 -8.16
CA LEU A 11 -25.55 -21.22 -9.40
C LEU A 11 -24.60 -21.64 -10.53
N PHE A 12 -23.30 -21.69 -10.26
CA PHE A 12 -22.30 -22.07 -11.26
C PHE A 12 -22.48 -23.50 -11.74
N LEU A 13 -22.85 -24.42 -10.86
CA LEU A 13 -23.16 -25.81 -11.23
C LEU A 13 -24.43 -25.91 -12.12
N ILE A 14 -25.47 -25.12 -11.82
CA ILE A 14 -26.68 -25.06 -12.64
C ILE A 14 -26.36 -24.54 -14.04
N LEU A 15 -25.62 -23.45 -14.14
CA LEU A 15 -25.22 -22.87 -15.43
C LEU A 15 -24.39 -23.85 -16.27
N LYS A 16 -23.49 -24.59 -15.66
CA LYS A 16 -22.73 -25.66 -16.33
C LYS A 16 -23.65 -26.77 -16.85
N LYS A 17 -24.62 -27.20 -16.04
CA LYS A 17 -25.60 -28.23 -16.45
C LYS A 17 -26.52 -27.76 -17.56
N LEU A 18 -26.78 -26.45 -17.66
CA LEU A 18 -27.54 -25.85 -18.75
C LEU A 18 -26.73 -25.71 -20.06
N GLY A 19 -25.44 -26.09 -20.05
CA GLY A 19 -24.60 -26.10 -21.24
C GLY A 19 -23.86 -24.77 -21.52
N PHE A 20 -23.84 -23.83 -20.60
CA PHE A 20 -23.10 -22.60 -20.77
C PHE A 20 -21.57 -22.84 -20.54
N GLU A 21 -20.78 -22.88 -21.62
CA GLU A 21 -19.34 -23.15 -21.57
C GLU A 21 -18.57 -22.13 -20.74
N TRP A 22 -18.93 -20.86 -20.81
CA TRP A 22 -18.33 -19.76 -20.03
C TRP A 22 -18.54 -19.94 -18.51
N ALA A 23 -19.49 -20.76 -18.07
CA ALA A 23 -19.71 -21.04 -16.65
C ALA A 23 -18.49 -21.72 -15.96
N ASN A 24 -17.55 -22.27 -16.75
CA ASN A 24 -16.30 -22.80 -16.23
C ASN A 24 -15.31 -21.73 -15.74
N HIS A 25 -15.50 -20.47 -16.19
CA HIS A 25 -14.64 -19.34 -15.87
C HIS A 25 -15.27 -18.38 -14.84
N LEU A 26 -16.42 -18.75 -14.28
CA LEU A 26 -17.06 -17.96 -13.24
C LEU A 26 -16.29 -18.06 -11.93
N TYR A 27 -16.10 -16.92 -11.28
CA TYR A 27 -15.45 -16.83 -9.99
C TYR A 27 -16.29 -15.95 -9.04
N HIS A 28 -16.47 -16.40 -7.81
CA HIS A 28 -17.07 -15.60 -6.75
C HIS A 28 -15.93 -15.01 -5.91
N LEU A 29 -15.68 -13.70 -6.05
CA LEU A 29 -14.76 -12.96 -5.21
C LEU A 29 -15.39 -12.79 -3.82
N SER A 30 -15.25 -13.83 -3.01
CA SER A 30 -15.77 -13.89 -1.66
C SER A 30 -14.87 -13.11 -0.70
N TYR A 31 -15.46 -12.41 0.25
CA TYR A 31 -14.71 -11.75 1.32
C TYR A 31 -15.28 -12.09 2.70
N GLY A 32 -14.39 -12.12 3.68
CA GLY A 32 -14.73 -12.32 5.08
C GLY A 32 -15.39 -11.10 5.69
N MET A 33 -16.01 -11.29 6.84
CA MET A 33 -16.64 -10.19 7.58
C MET A 33 -15.57 -9.24 8.16
N VAL A 34 -15.87 -7.95 8.13
CA VAL A 34 -15.12 -6.92 8.83
C VAL A 34 -15.90 -6.55 10.08
N ASP A 35 -15.28 -6.72 11.24
CA ASP A 35 -15.86 -6.35 12.53
C ASP A 35 -15.11 -5.13 13.08
N LEU A 36 -15.80 -4.35 13.91
CA LEU A 36 -15.20 -3.29 14.72
C LEU A 36 -14.97 -3.76 16.15
N PRO A 37 -14.05 -3.13 16.93
CA PRO A 37 -13.84 -3.45 18.33
C PRO A 37 -15.12 -3.30 19.16
N SER A 38 -16.04 -2.42 18.76
CA SER A 38 -17.37 -2.22 19.37
C SER A 38 -18.34 -3.38 19.17
N GLY A 39 -17.99 -4.37 18.34
CA GLY A 39 -18.80 -5.57 18.09
C GLY A 39 -19.11 -5.80 16.61
N LYS A 40 -19.90 -6.86 16.35
CA LYS A 40 -20.34 -7.20 14.99
C LYS A 40 -21.28 -6.15 14.43
N MET A 41 -21.02 -5.68 13.22
CA MET A 41 -21.98 -4.90 12.46
C MET A 41 -23.19 -5.78 12.13
N LYS A 42 -24.31 -5.58 12.84
CA LYS A 42 -25.55 -6.31 12.57
C LYS A 42 -26.63 -5.31 12.13
N SER A 43 -27.04 -5.39 10.87
CA SER A 43 -28.08 -4.52 10.31
C SER A 43 -29.43 -4.61 11.03
N ARG A 44 -29.72 -5.72 11.72
CA ARG A 44 -30.97 -5.93 12.44
C ARG A 44 -31.00 -5.31 13.84
N GLU A 45 -29.87 -4.90 14.38
CA GLU A 45 -29.72 -4.36 15.75
C GLU A 45 -29.35 -2.86 15.77
N GLY A 46 -29.37 -2.18 14.60
CA GLY A 46 -29.10 -0.73 14.50
C GLY A 46 -27.63 -0.33 14.69
N THR A 47 -26.70 -1.29 14.72
CA THR A 47 -25.24 -1.07 14.84
C THR A 47 -24.54 -1.24 13.49
N VAL A 48 -25.10 -0.66 12.45
CA VAL A 48 -24.44 -0.60 11.13
C VAL A 48 -23.59 0.66 11.13
N VAL A 49 -22.30 0.53 10.85
CA VAL A 49 -21.45 1.67 10.51
C VAL A 49 -21.55 1.88 9.02
N ASP A 50 -21.98 3.05 8.61
CA ASP A 50 -21.99 3.44 7.21
C ASP A 50 -20.56 3.58 6.70
N ALA A 51 -20.33 3.22 5.43
CA ALA A 51 -19.01 3.34 4.82
C ALA A 51 -18.56 4.80 4.71
N ASP A 52 -19.50 5.70 4.48
CA ASP A 52 -19.20 7.13 4.37
C ASP A 52 -18.82 7.71 5.75
N ASP A 53 -19.51 7.31 6.84
CA ASP A 53 -19.17 7.69 8.20
C ASP A 53 -17.75 7.19 8.57
N LEU A 54 -17.44 5.95 8.21
CA LEU A 54 -16.11 5.38 8.45
C LEU A 54 -15.00 6.14 7.69
N ILE A 55 -15.26 6.51 6.45
CA ILE A 55 -14.31 7.30 5.64
C ILE A 55 -14.09 8.69 6.26
N GLU A 56 -15.15 9.32 6.74
CA GLU A 56 -15.07 10.63 7.42
C GLU A 56 -14.27 10.52 8.73
N GLU A 57 -14.57 9.51 9.56
CA GLU A 57 -13.81 9.22 10.78
C GLU A 57 -12.33 9.00 10.50
N MET A 58 -11.99 8.19 9.52
CA MET A 58 -10.61 7.92 9.13
C MET A 58 -9.89 9.17 8.63
N THR A 59 -10.59 10.03 7.89
CA THR A 59 -10.04 11.31 7.40
C THR A 59 -9.75 12.25 8.57
N LYS A 60 -10.66 12.32 9.54
CA LYS A 60 -10.49 13.14 10.75
C LYS A 60 -9.34 12.63 11.61
N THR A 61 -9.23 11.32 11.83
CA THR A 61 -8.12 10.72 12.58
C THR A 61 -6.78 10.99 11.90
N ALA A 62 -6.73 10.90 10.56
CA ALA A 62 -5.53 11.25 9.79
C ALA A 62 -5.17 12.74 9.92
N GLN A 63 -6.16 13.63 9.98
CA GLN A 63 -5.95 15.05 10.25
C GLN A 63 -5.32 15.27 11.61
N GLU A 64 -5.93 14.73 12.68
CA GLU A 64 -5.45 14.90 14.06
C GLU A 64 -3.99 14.47 14.20
N ILE A 65 -3.63 13.29 13.66
CA ILE A 65 -2.26 12.78 13.71
C ILE A 65 -1.30 13.63 12.86
N SER A 66 -1.73 14.07 11.66
CA SER A 66 -0.87 14.86 10.77
C SER A 66 -0.59 16.25 11.35
N GLU A 67 -1.57 16.88 12.01
CA GLU A 67 -1.42 18.16 12.71
C GLU A 67 -0.51 18.03 13.93
N GLU A 68 -0.62 16.94 14.69
CA GLU A 68 0.27 16.66 15.83
C GLU A 68 1.73 16.49 15.40
N LEU A 69 1.98 15.88 14.25
CA LEU A 69 3.32 15.72 13.67
C LEU A 69 3.92 17.04 13.16
N GLY A 70 3.10 18.07 12.90
CA GLY A 70 3.53 19.45 12.66
C GLY A 70 4.34 19.68 11.37
N LYS A 71 4.19 18.85 10.34
CA LYS A 71 4.98 18.92 9.08
C LYS A 71 4.21 19.51 7.89
N LEU A 72 3.20 20.33 8.15
CA LEU A 72 2.29 20.85 7.12
C LEU A 72 2.64 22.25 6.63
N ASP A 73 3.86 22.71 6.86
CA ASP A 73 4.33 24.01 6.42
C ASP A 73 4.30 24.13 4.88
N GLY A 74 3.68 25.20 4.40
CA GLY A 74 3.58 25.50 2.97
C GLY A 74 2.46 24.77 2.23
N TYR A 75 1.52 24.13 2.94
CA TYR A 75 0.27 23.61 2.38
C TYR A 75 -0.86 24.64 2.50
N THR A 76 -1.70 24.77 1.46
CA THR A 76 -3.01 25.44 1.57
C THR A 76 -3.98 24.55 2.35
N GLU A 77 -5.11 25.12 2.78
CA GLU A 77 -6.12 24.33 3.51
C GLU A 77 -6.74 23.24 2.60
N GLU A 78 -6.92 23.52 1.31
CA GLU A 78 -7.39 22.56 0.33
C GLU A 78 -6.41 21.38 0.16
N GLU A 79 -5.11 21.69 0.07
CA GLU A 79 -4.05 20.65 -0.01
C GLU A 79 -3.98 19.79 1.24
N LYS A 80 -4.19 20.39 2.43
CA LYS A 80 -4.25 19.64 3.69
C LYS A 80 -5.45 18.69 3.72
N GLN A 81 -6.63 19.14 3.33
CA GLN A 81 -7.83 18.31 3.29
C GLN A 81 -7.66 17.11 2.33
N GLU A 82 -7.09 17.33 1.14
CA GLU A 82 -6.81 16.25 0.21
C GLU A 82 -5.75 15.28 0.76
N LEU A 83 -4.74 15.78 1.46
CA LEU A 83 -3.73 14.95 2.13
C LEU A 83 -4.37 14.08 3.22
N TYR A 84 -5.19 14.64 4.10
CA TYR A 84 -5.86 13.90 5.16
C TYR A 84 -6.76 12.79 4.60
N LYS A 85 -7.51 13.11 3.53
CA LYS A 85 -8.32 12.12 2.81
C LYS A 85 -7.47 11.02 2.19
N THR A 86 -6.35 11.37 1.57
CA THR A 86 -5.42 10.40 0.97
C THR A 86 -4.83 9.47 2.02
N ILE A 87 -4.44 10.01 3.19
CA ILE A 87 -3.91 9.21 4.30
C ILE A 87 -5.00 8.33 4.91
N GLY A 88 -6.15 8.91 5.24
CA GLY A 88 -7.26 8.20 5.88
C GLY A 88 -7.79 7.04 5.01
N LEU A 89 -8.06 7.31 3.72
CA LEU A 89 -8.46 6.27 2.78
C LEU A 89 -7.35 5.24 2.55
N GLY A 90 -6.10 5.68 2.51
CA GLY A 90 -4.95 4.79 2.38
C GLY A 90 -4.83 3.85 3.57
N ALA A 91 -5.01 4.34 4.78
CA ALA A 91 -5.02 3.56 6.01
C ALA A 91 -6.13 2.50 6.00
N LEU A 92 -7.36 2.92 5.73
CA LEU A 92 -8.53 2.04 5.68
C LEU A 92 -8.37 0.93 4.64
N LYS A 93 -8.09 1.30 3.39
CA LYS A 93 -7.94 0.35 2.28
C LYS A 93 -6.79 -0.62 2.54
N TYR A 94 -5.64 -0.12 2.95
CA TYR A 94 -4.49 -0.96 3.22
C TYR A 94 -4.74 -1.95 4.35
N TYR A 95 -5.37 -1.52 5.45
CA TYR A 95 -5.69 -2.39 6.58
C TYR A 95 -6.55 -3.58 6.16
N ILE A 96 -7.53 -3.34 5.31
CA ILE A 96 -8.41 -4.38 4.78
C ILE A 96 -7.66 -5.26 3.76
N LEU A 97 -6.93 -4.65 2.83
CA LEU A 97 -6.33 -5.35 1.69
C LEU A 97 -5.07 -6.14 2.04
N LYS A 98 -4.36 -5.81 3.14
CA LYS A 98 -3.18 -6.58 3.58
C LYS A 98 -3.51 -7.98 4.11
N VAL A 99 -4.79 -8.26 4.37
CA VAL A 99 -5.30 -9.55 4.85
C VAL A 99 -5.93 -10.31 3.69
N ASP A 100 -5.78 -11.64 3.68
CA ASP A 100 -6.46 -12.49 2.71
C ASP A 100 -7.97 -12.17 2.69
N PRO A 101 -8.57 -11.90 1.51
CA PRO A 101 -9.97 -11.51 1.41
C PRO A 101 -10.96 -12.44 2.11
N LYS A 102 -10.66 -13.74 2.17
CA LYS A 102 -11.54 -14.75 2.78
C LYS A 102 -11.48 -14.77 4.32
N LYS A 103 -10.48 -14.11 4.91
CA LYS A 103 -10.34 -14.05 6.36
C LYS A 103 -11.23 -12.98 6.96
N ARG A 104 -11.66 -13.22 8.19
CA ARG A 104 -12.35 -12.23 9.00
C ARG A 104 -11.35 -11.20 9.52
N ILE A 105 -11.72 -9.94 9.50
CA ILE A 105 -10.89 -8.81 9.90
C ILE A 105 -11.55 -8.13 11.11
N LEU A 106 -10.79 -7.87 12.15
CA LEU A 106 -11.14 -6.91 13.19
C LEU A 106 -10.46 -5.59 12.82
N PHE A 107 -11.25 -4.64 12.34
CA PHE A 107 -10.74 -3.33 11.92
C PHE A 107 -10.64 -2.40 13.13
N ASN A 108 -9.45 -1.87 13.39
CA ASN A 108 -9.18 -0.87 14.40
C ASN A 108 -8.77 0.44 13.72
N PRO A 109 -9.61 1.50 13.77
CA PRO A 109 -9.31 2.79 13.15
C PRO A 109 -7.98 3.38 13.62
N GLU A 110 -7.72 3.42 14.92
CA GLU A 110 -6.52 4.02 15.52
C GLU A 110 -5.23 3.31 15.05
N GLU A 111 -5.23 1.97 15.07
CA GLU A 111 -4.07 1.20 14.60
C GLU A 111 -3.83 1.32 13.10
N SER A 112 -4.88 1.57 12.32
CA SER A 112 -4.77 1.62 10.85
C SER A 112 -4.08 2.87 10.35
N VAL A 113 -4.14 3.99 11.08
CA VAL A 113 -3.51 5.27 10.73
C VAL A 113 -2.12 5.47 11.34
N ASP A 114 -1.59 4.48 12.07
CA ASP A 114 -0.25 4.56 12.65
C ASP A 114 0.81 4.73 11.55
N PHE A 115 1.72 5.69 11.74
CA PHE A 115 2.88 5.93 10.87
C PHE A 115 4.03 4.96 11.15
N GLN A 116 3.84 4.00 12.00
CA GLN A 116 4.77 2.92 12.30
C GLN A 116 4.11 1.56 12.05
N GLY A 117 4.91 0.55 11.80
CA GLY A 117 4.40 -0.80 11.59
C GLY A 117 3.84 -1.06 10.19
N ASN A 118 3.01 -2.09 10.07
CA ASN A 118 2.46 -2.54 8.79
C ASN A 118 1.15 -1.82 8.45
N THR A 119 1.26 -0.54 8.05
CA THR A 119 0.14 0.37 7.76
C THR A 119 0.30 1.08 6.42
N GLY A 120 -0.82 1.55 5.86
CA GLY A 120 -0.81 2.38 4.65
C GLY A 120 -0.02 3.67 4.83
N PRO A 121 -0.26 4.45 5.90
CA PRO A 121 0.48 5.69 6.18
C PRO A 121 1.99 5.50 6.32
N PHE A 122 2.47 4.40 6.88
CA PHE A 122 3.89 4.09 6.93
C PHE A 122 4.53 3.99 5.53
N ILE A 123 3.83 3.34 4.59
CA ILE A 123 4.28 3.19 3.21
C ILE A 123 4.19 4.54 2.48
N GLN A 124 3.09 5.28 2.65
CA GLN A 124 2.89 6.61 2.09
C GLN A 124 3.97 7.60 2.57
N TYR A 125 4.29 7.58 3.86
CA TYR A 125 5.35 8.41 4.42
C TYR A 125 6.73 8.09 3.83
N THR A 126 7.02 6.79 3.65
CA THR A 126 8.29 6.39 3.01
C THR A 126 8.35 6.84 1.55
N TYR A 127 7.24 6.75 0.80
CA TYR A 127 7.15 7.29 -0.55
C TYR A 127 7.42 8.80 -0.56
N ALA A 128 6.75 9.58 0.29
CA ALA A 128 6.96 11.04 0.38
C ALA A 128 8.40 11.40 0.76
N ARG A 129 9.04 10.59 1.63
CA ARG A 129 10.48 10.72 1.96
C ARG A 129 11.35 10.53 0.73
N ILE A 130 11.12 9.49 -0.07
CA ILE A 130 11.86 9.27 -1.31
C ILE A 130 11.65 10.42 -2.28
N ARG A 131 10.42 10.90 -2.45
CA ARG A 131 10.13 12.08 -3.29
C ARG A 131 10.90 13.32 -2.81
N SER A 132 11.06 13.49 -1.50
CA SER A 132 11.90 14.57 -0.94
C SER A 132 13.39 14.40 -1.27
N ILE A 133 13.91 13.17 -1.25
CA ILE A 133 15.29 12.87 -1.67
C ILE A 133 15.46 13.23 -3.14
N LEU A 134 14.56 12.79 -4.00
CA LEU A 134 14.61 13.03 -5.45
C LEU A 134 14.55 14.53 -5.79
N ARG A 135 13.72 15.32 -5.09
CA ARG A 135 13.67 16.78 -5.28
C ARG A 135 14.96 17.50 -4.88
N LYS A 136 15.74 16.92 -3.97
CA LYS A 136 17.02 17.50 -3.51
C LYS A 136 18.22 16.94 -4.27
N ALA A 137 18.01 15.88 -5.03
CA ALA A 137 19.08 15.24 -5.77
C ALA A 137 19.47 16.07 -6.98
N ASP A 138 20.77 16.40 -7.05
CA ASP A 138 21.42 16.93 -8.22
C ASP A 138 22.45 15.89 -8.67
N PHE A 139 22.20 15.25 -9.82
CA PHE A 139 23.05 14.18 -10.34
C PHE A 139 22.97 14.05 -11.85
N ASN A 140 24.02 13.48 -12.44
CA ASN A 140 24.10 13.25 -13.86
C ASN A 140 23.66 11.82 -14.22
N HIS A 141 22.54 11.68 -14.92
CA HIS A 141 22.03 10.39 -15.39
C HIS A 141 22.98 9.64 -16.35
N ALA A 142 23.92 10.34 -16.97
CA ALA A 142 24.90 9.76 -17.90
C ALA A 142 26.15 9.20 -17.20
N THR A 143 26.21 9.19 -15.86
CA THR A 143 27.32 8.61 -15.11
C THR A 143 27.45 7.12 -15.43
N ASP A 144 28.67 6.69 -15.79
CA ASP A 144 28.95 5.29 -16.08
C ASP A 144 29.00 4.46 -14.78
N LEU A 145 28.09 3.50 -14.66
CA LEU A 145 27.98 2.59 -13.52
C LEU A 145 28.52 1.17 -13.80
N THR A 146 29.20 0.94 -14.94
CA THR A 146 29.61 -0.39 -15.38
C THR A 146 30.48 -1.12 -14.35
N ASN A 147 31.34 -0.40 -13.63
CA ASN A 147 32.25 -0.96 -12.62
C ASN A 147 31.77 -0.74 -11.18
N TYR A 148 30.56 -0.24 -10.99
CA TYR A 148 30.01 0.03 -9.67
C TYR A 148 29.82 -1.28 -8.88
N LYS A 149 30.35 -1.32 -7.66
CA LYS A 149 30.18 -2.46 -6.75
C LYS A 149 29.09 -2.17 -5.74
N LEU A 150 28.02 -2.94 -5.84
CA LEU A 150 26.87 -2.80 -4.95
C LEU A 150 27.24 -3.03 -3.49
N HIS A 151 26.81 -2.11 -2.62
CA HIS A 151 26.76 -2.32 -1.18
C HIS A 151 25.75 -3.44 -0.86
N GLU A 152 25.90 -4.13 0.26
CA GLU A 152 25.00 -5.23 0.67
C GLU A 152 23.54 -4.77 0.72
N LYS A 153 23.26 -3.62 1.31
CA LYS A 153 21.91 -3.05 1.40
C LYS A 153 21.29 -2.66 0.05
N GLU A 154 22.10 -2.20 -0.87
CA GLU A 154 21.65 -1.94 -2.25
C GLU A 154 21.26 -3.25 -2.96
N ARG A 155 22.06 -4.29 -2.78
CA ARG A 155 21.80 -5.61 -3.37
C ARG A 155 20.50 -6.23 -2.84
N GLU A 156 20.25 -6.15 -1.53
CA GLU A 156 19.00 -6.67 -0.94
C GLU A 156 17.78 -5.93 -1.51
N LEU A 157 17.87 -4.61 -1.65
CA LEU A 157 16.79 -3.81 -2.22
C LEU A 157 16.52 -4.15 -3.70
N VAL A 158 17.58 -4.33 -4.50
CA VAL A 158 17.47 -4.78 -5.90
C VAL A 158 16.80 -6.14 -6.01
N LYS A 159 17.11 -7.08 -5.11
CA LYS A 159 16.45 -8.41 -5.11
C LYS A 159 14.95 -8.32 -4.87
N ILE A 160 14.52 -7.45 -3.94
CA ILE A 160 13.09 -7.26 -3.69
C ILE A 160 12.41 -6.62 -4.91
N LEU A 161 13.00 -5.59 -5.50
CA LEU A 161 12.47 -4.97 -6.71
C LEU A 161 12.31 -5.96 -7.87
N GLN A 162 13.25 -6.89 -8.03
CA GLN A 162 13.21 -7.92 -9.06
C GLN A 162 12.01 -8.87 -8.94
N GLN A 163 11.48 -9.05 -7.73
CA GLN A 163 10.33 -9.93 -7.47
C GLN A 163 8.98 -9.30 -7.88
N TYR A 164 8.92 -7.98 -8.07
CA TYR A 164 7.67 -7.26 -8.28
C TYR A 164 6.79 -7.83 -9.42
N PRO A 165 7.31 -8.10 -10.63
CA PRO A 165 6.50 -8.64 -11.72
C PRO A 165 5.85 -10.00 -11.38
N GLU A 166 6.58 -10.86 -10.69
CA GLU A 166 6.09 -12.18 -10.27
C GLU A 166 4.99 -12.03 -9.20
N ILE A 167 5.16 -11.12 -8.25
CA ILE A 167 4.14 -10.82 -7.21
C ILE A 167 2.84 -10.34 -7.86
N ILE A 168 2.90 -9.47 -8.87
CA ILE A 168 1.72 -9.01 -9.61
C ILE A 168 0.99 -10.17 -10.27
N GLN A 169 1.74 -11.05 -10.95
CA GLN A 169 1.16 -12.21 -11.61
C GLN A 169 0.49 -13.15 -10.59
N GLN A 170 1.18 -13.47 -9.50
CA GLN A 170 0.63 -14.31 -8.43
C GLN A 170 -0.62 -13.68 -7.79
N ALA A 171 -0.61 -12.37 -7.54
CA ALA A 171 -1.75 -11.67 -6.98
C ALA A 171 -2.98 -11.75 -7.91
N ALA A 172 -2.78 -11.61 -9.22
CA ALA A 172 -3.84 -11.74 -10.21
C ALA A 172 -4.38 -13.18 -10.28
N GLU A 173 -3.51 -14.18 -10.37
CA GLU A 173 -3.89 -15.61 -10.44
C GLU A 173 -4.66 -16.06 -9.19
N GLN A 174 -4.25 -15.59 -8.01
CA GLN A 174 -4.86 -15.95 -6.73
C GLN A 174 -6.03 -15.06 -6.33
N HIS A 175 -6.33 -13.98 -7.10
CA HIS A 175 -7.29 -12.95 -6.74
C HIS A 175 -7.04 -12.39 -5.33
N SER A 176 -5.76 -12.17 -5.00
CA SER A 176 -5.32 -11.78 -3.66
C SER A 176 -4.56 -10.46 -3.66
N PRO A 177 -5.21 -9.33 -3.37
CA PRO A 177 -4.53 -8.04 -3.24
C PRO A 177 -3.53 -8.01 -2.07
N ALA A 178 -3.68 -8.92 -1.11
CA ALA A 178 -2.80 -9.02 0.05
C ALA A 178 -1.34 -9.30 -0.34
N LEU A 179 -1.08 -9.97 -1.46
CA LEU A 179 0.27 -10.20 -1.95
C LEU A 179 0.96 -8.87 -2.32
N ILE A 180 0.24 -7.96 -3.00
CA ILE A 180 0.77 -6.65 -3.37
C ILE A 180 0.96 -5.77 -2.12
N ALA A 181 -0.03 -5.77 -1.21
CA ALA A 181 0.04 -4.99 0.01
C ALA A 181 1.24 -5.39 0.88
N ASN A 182 1.41 -6.68 1.15
CA ASN A 182 2.52 -7.19 1.96
C ASN A 182 3.87 -7.00 1.27
N TYR A 183 3.96 -7.21 -0.05
CA TYR A 183 5.17 -6.90 -0.81
C TYR A 183 5.55 -5.43 -0.68
N SER A 184 4.59 -4.50 -0.80
CA SER A 184 4.86 -3.06 -0.64
C SER A 184 5.42 -2.73 0.74
N TYR A 185 4.92 -3.38 1.79
CA TYR A 185 5.47 -3.23 3.13
C TYR A 185 6.90 -3.76 3.26
N ASP A 186 7.19 -4.94 2.71
CA ASP A 186 8.52 -5.52 2.76
C ASP A 186 9.53 -4.69 1.98
N LEU A 187 9.14 -4.16 0.81
CA LEU A 187 9.94 -3.23 0.02
C LEU A 187 10.28 -1.96 0.83
N VAL A 188 9.30 -1.37 1.50
CA VAL A 188 9.47 -0.17 2.33
C VAL A 188 10.35 -0.45 3.54
N LYS A 189 10.19 -1.59 4.19
CA LYS A 189 11.07 -2.02 5.29
C LYS A 189 12.54 -2.09 4.87
N GLU A 190 12.80 -2.73 3.72
CA GLU A 190 14.17 -2.83 3.24
C GLU A 190 14.70 -1.47 2.76
N PHE A 191 13.87 -0.64 2.12
CA PHE A 191 14.28 0.73 1.80
C PHE A 191 14.63 1.53 3.06
N ASN A 192 13.86 1.45 4.12
CA ASN A 192 14.18 2.14 5.37
C ASN A 192 15.48 1.60 6.01
N SER A 193 15.73 0.29 5.91
CA SER A 193 17.01 -0.30 6.31
C SER A 193 18.17 0.25 5.47
N PHE A 194 18.02 0.30 4.14
CA PHE A 194 18.99 0.92 3.23
C PHE A 194 19.23 2.39 3.60
N TYR A 195 18.18 3.19 3.75
CA TYR A 195 18.26 4.62 4.08
C TYR A 195 19.00 4.91 5.39
N GLN A 196 18.86 4.02 6.38
CA GLN A 196 19.55 4.16 7.68
C GLN A 196 21.02 3.77 7.64
N ASN A 197 21.41 2.87 6.74
CA ASN A 197 22.76 2.30 6.73
C ASN A 197 23.68 2.90 5.67
N VAL A 198 23.14 3.57 4.64
CA VAL A 198 23.96 4.20 3.59
C VAL A 198 23.51 5.65 3.36
N SER A 199 24.48 6.52 3.14
CA SER A 199 24.21 7.92 2.77
C SER A 199 23.82 7.97 1.28
N ILE A 200 22.66 8.51 0.96
CA ILE A 200 22.19 8.64 -0.44
C ILE A 200 22.77 9.91 -1.06
N LEU A 201 22.38 11.08 -0.56
CA LEU A 201 22.79 12.37 -1.12
C LEU A 201 24.18 12.81 -0.67
N GLY A 202 24.65 12.33 0.48
CA GLY A 202 25.97 12.64 1.04
C GLY A 202 27.02 11.59 0.71
N ALA A 203 26.82 10.73 -0.28
CA ALA A 203 27.87 9.84 -0.77
C ALA A 203 29.04 10.66 -1.33
N GLU A 204 30.27 10.28 -0.99
CA GLU A 204 31.48 10.97 -1.43
C GLU A 204 31.81 10.66 -2.89
N VAL A 205 31.41 9.48 -3.38
CA VAL A 205 31.64 8.99 -4.73
C VAL A 205 30.39 9.24 -5.59
N GLU A 206 30.56 9.88 -6.73
CA GLU A 206 29.44 10.27 -7.59
C GLU A 206 28.66 9.05 -8.10
N GLU A 207 29.33 7.96 -8.47
CA GLU A 207 28.70 6.70 -8.90
C GLU A 207 27.79 6.12 -7.81
N GLU A 208 28.18 6.20 -6.55
CA GLU A 208 27.37 5.75 -5.42
C GLU A 208 26.11 6.60 -5.28
N LYS A 209 26.27 7.93 -5.34
CA LYS A 209 25.15 8.89 -5.23
C LYS A 209 24.15 8.66 -6.35
N VAL A 210 24.63 8.60 -7.60
CA VAL A 210 23.78 8.39 -8.78
C VAL A 210 23.02 7.07 -8.68
N PHE A 211 23.70 5.97 -8.37
CA PHE A 211 23.06 4.67 -8.22
C PHE A 211 22.01 4.67 -7.11
N ARG A 212 22.31 5.23 -5.94
CA ARG A 212 21.41 5.27 -4.77
C ARG A 212 20.17 6.12 -5.03
N VAL A 213 20.33 7.22 -5.76
CA VAL A 213 19.19 8.07 -6.18
C VAL A 213 18.31 7.33 -7.17
N GLN A 214 18.88 6.70 -8.22
CA GLN A 214 18.13 5.90 -9.19
C GLN A 214 17.43 4.70 -8.53
N LEU A 215 18.11 4.02 -7.59
CA LEU A 215 17.52 2.93 -6.83
C LEU A 215 16.33 3.40 -5.99
N SER A 216 16.47 4.56 -5.35
CA SER A 216 15.37 5.18 -4.59
C SER A 216 14.18 5.53 -5.49
N GLU A 217 14.44 6.06 -6.68
CA GLU A 217 13.39 6.34 -7.68
C GLU A 217 12.65 5.07 -8.12
N ALA A 218 13.40 3.98 -8.38
CA ALA A 218 12.81 2.69 -8.72
C ALA A 218 11.90 2.17 -7.59
N VAL A 219 12.30 2.33 -6.33
CA VAL A 219 11.47 1.99 -5.16
C VAL A 219 10.19 2.84 -5.13
N ALA A 220 10.29 4.16 -5.29
CA ALA A 220 9.12 5.04 -5.31
C ALA A 220 8.13 4.66 -6.41
N ASN A 221 8.62 4.42 -7.63
CA ASN A 221 7.80 4.00 -8.76
C ASN A 221 7.10 2.66 -8.48
N THR A 222 7.78 1.72 -7.85
CA THR A 222 7.22 0.42 -7.50
C THR A 222 6.14 0.54 -6.43
N ILE A 223 6.37 1.36 -5.39
CA ILE A 223 5.36 1.65 -4.36
C ILE A 223 4.11 2.30 -5.00
N GLN A 224 4.30 3.32 -5.82
CA GLN A 224 3.21 4.02 -6.48
C GLN A 224 2.39 3.07 -7.37
N ASN A 225 3.05 2.25 -8.17
CA ASN A 225 2.39 1.27 -9.03
C ASN A 225 1.61 0.23 -8.21
N GLY A 226 2.22 -0.34 -7.18
CA GLY A 226 1.57 -1.30 -6.29
C GLY A 226 0.35 -0.70 -5.59
N PHE A 227 0.48 0.52 -5.07
CA PHE A 227 -0.63 1.23 -4.40
C PHE A 227 -1.75 1.61 -5.38
N ASN A 228 -1.42 2.02 -6.60
CA ASN A 228 -2.42 2.28 -7.64
C ASN A 228 -3.25 1.03 -7.96
N LEU A 229 -2.64 -0.17 -8.00
CA LEU A 229 -3.37 -1.44 -8.17
C LEU A 229 -4.31 -1.74 -7.01
N LEU A 230 -3.98 -1.27 -5.80
CA LEU A 230 -4.84 -1.37 -4.61
C LEU A 230 -5.88 -0.23 -4.51
N GLY A 231 -5.86 0.72 -5.43
CA GLY A 231 -6.70 1.92 -5.38
C GLY A 231 -6.34 2.86 -4.22
N ILE A 232 -5.07 2.89 -3.82
CA ILE A 232 -4.53 3.72 -2.75
C ILE A 232 -3.66 4.82 -3.37
N GLY A 233 -3.91 6.07 -2.99
CA GLY A 233 -3.09 7.21 -3.38
C GLY A 233 -1.80 7.32 -2.53
N VAL A 234 -0.75 7.91 -3.11
CA VAL A 234 0.49 8.25 -2.40
C VAL A 234 0.77 9.74 -2.52
N PRO A 235 1.01 10.47 -1.41
CA PRO A 235 1.24 11.90 -1.45
C PRO A 235 2.69 12.22 -1.80
N GLU A 236 2.91 13.28 -2.58
CA GLU A 236 4.25 13.77 -2.93
C GLU A 236 5.03 14.35 -1.73
N ARG A 237 4.31 14.86 -0.74
CA ARG A 237 4.83 15.44 0.51
C ARG A 237 3.95 14.97 1.66
N MET A 238 4.54 14.86 2.82
CA MET A 238 3.85 14.41 4.03
C MET A 238 4.61 14.84 5.29
#